data_80609f88bf8cb4b890b1057c41249891
#
_entry.id   80609f88bf8cb4b890b1057c41249891
#
_cell.length_a   1.000
_cell.length_b   1.000
_cell.length_c   1.000
_cell.angle_alpha   90.00
_cell.angle_beta   90.00
_cell.angle_gamma   90.00
#
_symmetry.space_group_name_H-M   'P 1'
#
loop_
_entity.id
_entity.type
_entity.pdbx_description
1 polymer ?
#
loop_
_entity_poly.entity_id
_entity_poly.type
_entity_poly.pdbx_seq_one_letter_code
_entity_poly.pdbx_strand_id
1 'polypeptide(L)'
;MASVQITHAVIMEVLESGGSIVYLARDGSIAGELGSKLGRPRNLVRQLTCYMDSVKRQHMASIFVKKKLEAERNFLSTKYKSLKKQELIAAISKINGLIKISEPKRTVDTLMGIEGIGAKTSFDAFSLLLDGSGFEWHGRKRRPATDPVNAMLNLGYALLEKDVRRVISASGLSFSIGYLHELDYRKDSLVYDVMEIFRTKVVDRFVFRSIGLGVIRPEDFLIDGDKCIFSETLKKKFIAAYEDYVEAGEEETDISLIRQIELEVRNITKELRELTVDNEDGTGDKDVA
;
A
#
# COMPACT_ATOMS: atom_id res chain seq x y z
N MET A 1 -10.39 2.23 -25.27
CA MET A 1 -11.27 1.79 -24.19
C MET A 1 -12.68 1.70 -24.69
N ALA A 2 -13.40 0.61 -24.40
CA ALA A 2 -14.81 0.52 -24.72
C ALA A 2 -15.60 1.53 -23.87
N SER A 3 -16.57 2.23 -24.47
CA SER A 3 -17.53 3.03 -23.72
C SER A 3 -18.49 2.05 -23.03
N VAL A 4 -18.43 1.96 -21.71
CA VAL A 4 -19.34 1.12 -20.93
C VAL A 4 -20.45 2.00 -20.39
N GLN A 5 -21.70 1.62 -20.66
CA GLN A 5 -22.87 2.23 -20.04
C GLN A 5 -23.40 1.30 -18.94
N ILE A 6 -23.63 1.85 -17.76
CA ILE A 6 -24.19 1.12 -16.63
C ILE A 6 -25.62 1.63 -16.42
N THR A 7 -26.59 0.71 -16.36
CA THR A 7 -28.00 1.08 -16.13
C THR A 7 -28.24 1.44 -14.66
N HIS A 8 -29.26 2.27 -14.40
CA HIS A 8 -29.63 2.62 -13.03
C HIS A 8 -29.92 1.38 -12.16
N ALA A 9 -30.58 0.35 -12.71
CA ALA A 9 -30.87 -0.88 -12.00
C ALA A 9 -29.62 -1.60 -11.51
N VAL A 10 -28.58 -1.71 -12.37
CA VAL A 10 -27.29 -2.31 -11.98
C VAL A 10 -26.57 -1.47 -10.93
N ILE A 11 -26.62 -0.14 -11.05
CA ILE A 11 -26.05 0.75 -10.04
C ILE A 11 -26.72 0.49 -8.68
N MET A 12 -28.05 0.46 -8.64
CA MET A 12 -28.80 0.23 -7.38
C MET A 12 -28.50 -1.14 -6.79
N GLU A 13 -28.48 -2.20 -7.59
CA GLU A 13 -28.18 -3.56 -7.15
C GLU A 13 -26.77 -3.64 -6.49
N VAL A 14 -25.76 -3.02 -7.13
CA VAL A 14 -24.40 -2.97 -6.55
C VAL A 14 -24.39 -2.21 -5.24
N LEU A 15 -25.06 -1.05 -5.15
CA LEU A 15 -25.11 -0.24 -3.95
C LEU A 15 -25.90 -0.91 -2.81
N GLU A 16 -27.01 -1.57 -3.11
CA GLU A 16 -27.83 -2.30 -2.14
C GLU A 16 -27.13 -3.54 -1.59
N SER A 17 -26.30 -4.20 -2.42
CA SER A 17 -25.43 -5.30 -1.97
C SER A 17 -24.23 -4.83 -1.12
N GLY A 18 -24.07 -3.52 -0.90
CA GLY A 18 -22.94 -2.95 -0.16
C GLY A 18 -21.68 -2.79 -1.00
N GLY A 19 -21.77 -3.00 -2.32
CA GLY A 19 -20.66 -2.80 -3.26
C GLY A 19 -20.39 -1.33 -3.59
N SER A 20 -19.32 -1.10 -4.36
CA SER A 20 -19.01 0.21 -4.94
C SER A 20 -18.67 0.09 -6.42
N ILE A 21 -18.86 1.18 -7.16
CA ILE A 21 -18.50 1.30 -8.57
C ILE A 21 -17.41 2.36 -8.69
N VAL A 22 -16.23 1.94 -9.13
CA VAL A 22 -15.09 2.84 -9.31
C VAL A 22 -14.94 3.19 -10.79
N TYR A 23 -14.97 4.49 -11.09
CA TYR A 23 -14.71 5.00 -12.42
C TYR A 23 -13.21 5.30 -12.59
N LEU A 24 -12.60 4.68 -13.59
CA LEU A 24 -11.20 4.91 -13.91
C LEU A 24 -11.06 5.86 -15.10
N ALA A 25 -10.14 6.82 -14.98
CA ALA A 25 -9.73 7.66 -16.10
C ALA A 25 -8.86 6.84 -17.09
N ARG A 26 -8.57 7.44 -18.27
CA ARG A 26 -7.78 6.77 -19.32
C ARG A 26 -6.36 6.38 -18.89
N ASP A 27 -5.79 7.13 -17.98
CA ASP A 27 -4.45 6.89 -17.40
C ASP A 27 -4.46 5.87 -16.25
N GLY A 28 -5.64 5.31 -15.93
CA GLY A 28 -5.83 4.35 -14.84
C GLY A 28 -6.04 4.98 -13.46
N SER A 29 -6.02 6.31 -13.36
CA SER A 29 -6.37 7.00 -12.12
C SER A 29 -7.86 6.90 -11.82
N ILE A 30 -8.24 6.99 -10.54
CA ILE A 30 -9.64 7.00 -10.14
C ILE A 30 -10.26 8.35 -10.47
N ALA A 31 -11.25 8.35 -11.36
CA ALA A 31 -12.02 9.53 -11.73
C ALA A 31 -13.18 9.80 -10.77
N GLY A 32 -13.71 8.75 -10.14
CA GLY A 32 -14.78 8.86 -9.16
C GLY A 32 -15.23 7.50 -8.66
N GLU A 33 -15.99 7.49 -7.57
CA GLU A 33 -16.55 6.30 -6.94
C GLU A 33 -18.02 6.54 -6.55
N LEU A 34 -18.86 5.54 -6.78
CA LEU A 34 -20.20 5.45 -6.25
C LEU A 34 -20.22 4.32 -5.22
N GLY A 35 -20.41 4.64 -3.95
CA GLY A 35 -20.48 3.68 -2.85
C GLY A 35 -21.84 3.72 -2.12
N SER A 36 -22.23 2.61 -1.51
CA SER A 36 -23.52 2.47 -0.82
C SER A 36 -23.65 3.27 0.47
N LYS A 37 -22.54 3.66 1.11
CA LYS A 37 -22.56 4.45 2.35
C LYS A 37 -21.30 5.33 2.44
N LEU A 38 -21.49 6.62 2.59
CA LEU A 38 -20.52 7.51 3.22
C LEU A 38 -20.13 6.90 4.57
N GLY A 39 -18.82 6.90 4.87
CA GLY A 39 -18.24 6.21 6.04
C GLY A 39 -19.06 6.37 7.32
N ARG A 40 -18.93 5.42 8.23
CA ARG A 40 -19.69 5.44 9.50
C ARG A 40 -19.39 6.75 10.25
N PRO A 41 -20.39 7.59 10.60
CA PRO A 41 -20.14 8.90 11.20
C PRO A 41 -19.23 8.86 12.43
N ARG A 42 -19.35 7.83 13.26
CA ARG A 42 -18.46 7.61 14.42
C ARG A 42 -17.00 7.43 14.02
N ASN A 43 -16.72 6.68 12.96
CA ASN A 43 -15.34 6.49 12.49
C ASN A 43 -14.75 7.81 11.98
N LEU A 44 -15.56 8.63 11.29
CA LEU A 44 -15.12 9.95 10.83
C LEU A 44 -14.78 10.87 12.03
N VAL A 45 -15.62 10.89 13.06
CA VAL A 45 -15.35 11.66 14.30
C VAL A 45 -14.05 11.17 14.94
N ARG A 46 -13.87 9.86 15.11
CA ARG A 46 -12.65 9.27 15.68
C ARG A 46 -11.39 9.62 14.85
N GLN A 47 -11.48 9.53 13.52
CA GLN A 47 -10.37 9.92 12.65
C GLN A 47 -9.99 11.39 12.83
N LEU A 48 -10.98 12.30 12.83
CA LEU A 48 -10.74 13.74 13.04
C LEU A 48 -10.18 14.02 14.43
N THR A 49 -10.74 13.42 15.47
CA THR A 49 -10.25 13.57 16.85
C THR A 49 -8.77 13.16 16.96
N CYS A 50 -8.40 12.00 16.38
CA CYS A 50 -7.00 11.57 16.37
C CYS A 50 -6.11 12.45 15.47
N TYR A 51 -6.62 12.99 14.37
CA TYR A 51 -5.86 13.86 13.48
C TYR A 51 -5.57 15.22 14.12
N MET A 52 -6.56 15.80 14.82
CA MET A 52 -6.45 17.13 15.46
C MET A 52 -5.59 17.13 16.72
N ASP A 53 -5.45 15.99 17.36
CA ASP A 53 -4.58 15.80 18.53
C ASP A 53 -3.18 15.38 18.08
N SER A 54 -2.19 16.24 18.30
CA SER A 54 -0.82 16.01 17.84
C SER A 54 -0.19 14.74 18.40
N VAL A 55 -0.49 14.38 19.66
CA VAL A 55 0.06 13.18 20.31
C VAL A 55 -0.56 11.91 19.69
N LYS A 56 -1.88 11.91 19.49
CA LYS A 56 -2.60 10.79 18.87
C LYS A 56 -2.19 10.64 17.39
N ARG A 57 -2.06 11.75 16.65
CA ARG A 57 -1.57 11.74 15.27
C ARG A 57 -0.17 11.16 15.16
N GLN A 58 0.76 11.59 16.04
CA GLN A 58 2.12 11.06 16.09
C GLN A 58 2.14 9.55 16.40
N HIS A 59 1.29 9.10 17.33
CA HIS A 59 1.13 7.70 17.66
C HIS A 59 0.70 6.89 16.42
N MET A 60 -0.37 7.32 15.75
CA MET A 60 -0.84 6.66 14.51
C MET A 60 0.22 6.65 13.41
N ALA A 61 0.88 7.78 13.15
CA ALA A 61 1.94 7.89 12.16
C ALA A 61 3.10 6.93 12.45
N SER A 62 3.47 6.78 13.73
CA SER A 62 4.55 5.87 14.14
C SER A 62 4.23 4.41 13.83
N ILE A 63 2.96 3.99 13.93
CA ILE A 63 2.50 2.64 13.58
C ILE A 63 2.75 2.36 12.09
N PHE A 64 2.38 3.28 11.20
CA PHE A 64 2.58 3.13 9.75
C PHE A 64 4.05 3.02 9.40
N VAL A 65 4.88 3.92 9.92
CA VAL A 65 6.33 3.94 9.66
C VAL A 65 7.00 2.66 10.18
N LYS A 66 6.71 2.27 11.41
CA LYS A 66 7.29 1.07 12.02
C LYS A 66 6.95 -0.19 11.23
N LYS A 67 5.68 -0.39 10.87
CA LYS A 67 5.23 -1.56 10.10
C LYS A 67 5.84 -1.61 8.70
N LYS A 68 5.96 -0.46 8.02
CA LYS A 68 6.69 -0.37 6.76
C LYS A 68 8.13 -0.83 6.90
N LEU A 69 8.88 -0.26 7.84
CA LEU A 69 10.28 -0.60 8.06
C LEU A 69 10.46 -2.09 8.44
N GLU A 70 9.53 -2.65 9.21
CA GLU A 70 9.52 -4.07 9.53
C GLU A 70 9.32 -4.94 8.28
N ALA A 71 8.43 -4.54 7.38
CA ALA A 71 8.22 -5.23 6.09
C ALA A 71 9.48 -5.18 5.20
N GLU A 72 10.11 -4.01 5.09
CA GLU A 72 11.36 -3.82 4.35
C GLU A 72 12.49 -4.68 4.92
N ARG A 73 12.70 -4.63 6.25
CA ARG A 73 13.69 -5.48 6.95
C ARG A 73 13.45 -6.97 6.69
N ASN A 74 12.22 -7.42 6.84
CA ASN A 74 11.86 -8.83 6.66
C ASN A 74 12.11 -9.29 5.22
N PHE A 75 11.77 -8.46 4.23
CA PHE A 75 12.04 -8.74 2.83
C PHE A 75 13.54 -8.88 2.57
N LEU A 76 14.35 -7.90 2.97
CA LEU A 76 15.81 -7.96 2.80
C LEU A 76 16.44 -9.12 3.56
N SER A 77 15.93 -9.46 4.75
CA SER A 77 16.40 -10.61 5.53
C SER A 77 16.13 -11.94 4.82
N THR A 78 14.94 -12.08 4.20
CA THR A 78 14.61 -13.25 3.39
C THR A 78 15.55 -13.35 2.18
N LYS A 79 15.79 -12.24 1.49
CA LYS A 79 16.72 -12.18 0.34
C LYS A 79 18.17 -12.46 0.75
N TYR A 80 18.60 -11.97 1.92
CA TYR A 80 19.92 -12.31 2.46
C TYR A 80 20.08 -13.83 2.70
N LYS A 81 19.07 -14.50 3.25
CA LYS A 81 19.13 -15.95 3.46
C LYS A 81 19.36 -16.73 2.18
N SER A 82 18.78 -16.29 1.05
CA SER A 82 18.94 -16.94 -0.26
C SER A 82 20.20 -16.52 -1.00
N LEU A 83 20.54 -15.24 -1.02
CA LEU A 83 21.65 -14.69 -1.85
C LEU A 83 22.98 -14.64 -1.12
N LYS A 84 22.99 -14.61 0.23
CA LYS A 84 24.19 -14.49 1.08
C LYS A 84 25.07 -13.27 0.81
N LYS A 85 24.52 -12.20 0.21
CA LYS A 85 25.27 -10.97 -0.06
C LYS A 85 25.43 -10.15 1.22
N GLN A 86 26.68 -9.90 1.61
CA GLN A 86 27.02 -9.23 2.89
C GLN A 86 26.51 -7.78 2.94
N GLU A 87 26.41 -7.12 1.80
CA GLU A 87 25.90 -5.75 1.67
C GLU A 87 24.46 -5.60 2.15
N LEU A 88 23.66 -6.68 2.06
CA LEU A 88 22.30 -6.69 2.61
C LEU A 88 22.28 -6.61 4.13
N ILE A 89 23.31 -7.08 4.83
CA ILE A 89 23.42 -6.98 6.29
C ILE A 89 23.49 -5.51 6.72
N ALA A 90 24.24 -4.68 6.01
CA ALA A 90 24.36 -3.27 6.30
C ALA A 90 23.00 -2.55 6.15
N ALA A 91 22.25 -2.84 5.07
CA ALA A 91 20.91 -2.32 4.86
C ALA A 91 19.94 -2.76 5.95
N ILE A 92 19.92 -4.07 6.30
CA ILE A 92 19.09 -4.63 7.37
C ILE A 92 19.41 -3.99 8.72
N SER A 93 20.71 -3.82 9.04
CA SER A 93 21.15 -3.19 10.29
C SER A 93 20.70 -1.74 10.37
N LYS A 94 20.82 -0.98 9.28
CA LYS A 94 20.37 0.41 9.20
C LYS A 94 18.86 0.51 9.40
N ILE A 95 18.05 -0.34 8.75
CA ILE A 95 16.60 -0.36 8.92
C ILE A 95 16.22 -0.73 10.36
N ASN A 96 16.92 -1.69 10.98
CA ASN A 96 16.72 -2.00 12.40
C ASN A 96 16.98 -0.81 13.32
N GLY A 97 17.98 0.02 13.01
CA GLY A 97 18.22 1.28 13.70
C GLY A 97 17.05 2.26 13.56
N LEU A 98 16.51 2.39 12.34
CA LEU A 98 15.34 3.25 12.06
C LEU A 98 14.09 2.78 12.80
N ILE A 99 13.83 1.46 12.86
CA ILE A 99 12.70 0.89 13.62
C ILE A 99 12.78 1.28 15.10
N LYS A 100 13.97 1.23 15.71
CA LYS A 100 14.17 1.58 17.13
C LYS A 100 13.87 3.04 17.44
N ILE A 101 14.09 3.95 16.50
CA ILE A 101 13.87 5.39 16.68
C ILE A 101 12.50 5.87 16.16
N SER A 102 11.72 5.02 15.49
CA SER A 102 10.35 5.35 15.02
C SER A 102 9.34 5.23 16.16
N GLU A 103 9.55 6.00 17.23
CA GLU A 103 8.71 6.00 18.43
C GLU A 103 7.52 6.97 18.31
N PRO A 104 6.41 6.73 19.04
CA PRO A 104 5.21 7.59 19.01
C PRO A 104 5.44 9.04 19.44
N LYS A 105 6.55 9.33 20.14
CA LYS A 105 6.91 10.69 20.60
C LYS A 105 7.57 11.55 19.53
N ARG A 106 7.83 11.01 18.35
CA ARG A 106 8.44 11.75 17.24
C ARG A 106 7.40 12.56 16.49
N THR A 107 7.79 13.75 16.04
CA THR A 107 6.92 14.56 15.17
C THR A 107 6.66 13.82 13.85
N VAL A 108 5.54 14.10 13.21
CA VAL A 108 5.17 13.49 11.91
C VAL A 108 6.26 13.73 10.87
N ASP A 109 6.85 14.94 10.81
CA ASP A 109 7.94 15.26 9.90
C ASP A 109 9.18 14.40 10.15
N THR A 110 9.52 14.16 11.42
CA THR A 110 10.63 13.26 11.77
C THR A 110 10.33 11.84 11.33
N LEU A 111 9.09 11.37 11.54
CA LEU A 111 8.65 10.04 11.11
C LEU A 111 8.67 9.89 9.58
N MET A 112 8.26 10.92 8.83
CA MET A 112 8.37 10.95 7.36
C MET A 112 9.85 10.90 6.91
N GLY A 113 10.73 11.61 7.60
CA GLY A 113 12.18 11.55 7.35
C GLY A 113 12.75 10.15 7.58
N ILE A 114 12.35 9.48 8.68
CA ILE A 114 12.75 8.10 9.00
C ILE A 114 12.23 7.14 7.92
N GLU A 115 10.98 7.27 7.51
CA GLU A 115 10.35 6.50 6.44
C GLU A 115 11.13 6.65 5.13
N GLY A 116 11.43 7.89 4.73
CA GLY A 116 12.17 8.18 3.49
C GLY A 116 13.58 7.59 3.48
N ILE A 117 14.29 7.61 4.64
CA ILE A 117 15.60 6.95 4.77
C ILE A 117 15.47 5.43 4.63
N GLY A 118 14.44 4.82 5.22
CA GLY A 118 14.13 3.40 5.09
C GLY A 118 13.90 3.02 3.64
N ALA A 119 12.97 3.71 2.97
CA ALA A 119 12.65 3.50 1.56
C ALA A 119 13.88 3.63 0.66
N LYS A 120 14.69 4.68 0.85
CA LYS A 120 15.94 4.84 0.10
C LYS A 120 16.90 3.67 0.33
N THR A 121 17.06 3.24 1.59
CA THR A 121 17.94 2.11 1.93
C THR A 121 17.47 0.82 1.25
N SER A 122 16.16 0.55 1.23
CA SER A 122 15.58 -0.61 0.56
C SER A 122 15.76 -0.54 -0.96
N PHE A 123 15.49 0.60 -1.59
CA PHE A 123 15.67 0.77 -3.03
C PHE A 123 17.14 0.71 -3.47
N ASP A 124 18.07 1.23 -2.66
CA ASP A 124 19.50 1.10 -2.93
C ASP A 124 19.93 -0.39 -2.90
N ALA A 125 19.32 -1.21 -2.03
CA ALA A 125 19.57 -2.65 -1.96
C ALA A 125 18.96 -3.45 -3.14
N PHE A 126 18.00 -2.91 -3.89
CA PHE A 126 17.36 -3.62 -5.01
C PHE A 126 18.34 -3.95 -6.15
N SER A 127 19.36 -3.12 -6.38
CA SER A 127 20.42 -3.42 -7.34
C SER A 127 21.11 -4.75 -7.05
N LEU A 128 21.33 -5.04 -5.76
CA LEU A 128 21.94 -6.31 -5.33
C LEU A 128 21.03 -7.52 -5.60
N LEU A 129 19.70 -7.31 -5.56
CA LEU A 129 18.73 -8.38 -5.80
C LEU A 129 18.54 -8.69 -7.28
N LEU A 130 18.89 -7.76 -8.17
CA LEU A 130 18.75 -7.87 -9.62
C LEU A 130 20.01 -8.37 -10.31
N ASP A 131 21.11 -8.51 -9.57
CA ASP A 131 22.37 -8.96 -10.12
C ASP A 131 22.23 -10.33 -10.80
N GLY A 132 22.69 -10.41 -12.05
CA GLY A 132 22.56 -11.62 -12.89
C GLY A 132 21.16 -11.88 -13.47
N SER A 133 20.16 -11.02 -13.20
CA SER A 133 18.79 -11.21 -13.71
C SER A 133 18.55 -10.67 -15.13
N GLY A 134 19.49 -9.88 -15.66
CA GLY A 134 19.33 -9.14 -16.93
C GLY A 134 18.52 -7.84 -16.82
N PHE A 135 17.96 -7.55 -15.64
CA PHE A 135 17.26 -6.28 -15.39
C PHE A 135 18.22 -5.21 -14.89
N GLU A 136 18.15 -4.03 -15.49
CA GLU A 136 18.87 -2.85 -15.01
C GLU A 136 18.04 -2.07 -13.98
N TRP A 137 18.73 -1.49 -12.99
CA TRP A 137 18.12 -0.68 -11.95
C TRP A 137 19.00 0.53 -11.62
N HIS A 138 18.44 1.73 -11.86
CA HIS A 138 19.11 3.00 -11.60
C HIS A 138 18.42 3.82 -10.50
N GLY A 139 17.76 3.12 -9.59
CA GLY A 139 16.99 3.74 -8.51
C GLY A 139 15.51 3.92 -8.84
N ARG A 140 14.74 4.32 -7.82
CA ARG A 140 13.29 4.45 -7.93
C ARG A 140 12.90 5.69 -8.74
N LYS A 141 12.23 5.48 -9.88
CA LYS A 141 11.63 6.54 -10.71
C LYS A 141 10.14 6.28 -10.87
N ARG A 142 9.33 7.25 -10.44
CA ARG A 142 7.86 7.08 -10.43
C ARG A 142 7.21 7.33 -11.79
N ARG A 143 7.42 8.50 -12.39
CA ARG A 143 6.78 8.88 -13.66
C ARG A 143 7.71 9.82 -14.45
N PRO A 144 8.01 9.48 -15.70
CA PRO A 144 7.76 8.18 -16.33
C PRO A 144 8.66 7.07 -15.74
N ALA A 145 8.24 5.80 -15.89
CA ALA A 145 9.13 4.66 -15.65
C ALA A 145 10.15 4.61 -16.79
N THR A 146 11.43 4.49 -16.46
CA THR A 146 12.51 4.48 -17.45
C THR A 146 13.12 3.10 -17.67
N ASP A 147 12.69 2.13 -16.85
CA ASP A 147 13.15 0.74 -16.89
C ASP A 147 12.02 -0.23 -16.52
N PRO A 148 12.15 -1.51 -16.87
CA PRO A 148 11.15 -2.54 -16.60
C PRO A 148 10.77 -2.67 -15.11
N VAL A 149 11.73 -2.57 -14.19
CA VAL A 149 11.51 -2.74 -12.77
C VAL A 149 10.64 -1.59 -12.24
N ASN A 150 10.93 -0.34 -12.64
CA ASN A 150 10.10 0.82 -12.29
C ASN A 150 8.70 0.72 -12.91
N ALA A 151 8.57 0.20 -14.14
CA ALA A 151 7.28 -0.04 -14.77
C ALA A 151 6.44 -1.05 -13.97
N MET A 152 7.03 -2.20 -13.57
CA MET A 152 6.38 -3.21 -12.74
C MET A 152 5.97 -2.66 -11.37
N LEU A 153 6.86 -1.94 -10.70
CA LEU A 153 6.56 -1.31 -9.40
C LEU A 153 5.42 -0.28 -9.52
N ASN A 154 5.41 0.54 -10.58
CA ASN A 154 4.35 1.53 -10.79
C ASN A 154 2.98 0.86 -10.98
N LEU A 155 2.90 -0.17 -11.83
CA LEU A 155 1.65 -0.90 -12.05
C LEU A 155 1.24 -1.68 -10.79
N GLY A 156 2.17 -2.35 -10.12
CA GLY A 156 1.90 -3.07 -8.88
C GLY A 156 1.37 -2.16 -7.77
N TYR A 157 1.95 -0.97 -7.60
CA TYR A 157 1.44 -0.02 -6.61
C TYR A 157 0.05 0.54 -6.98
N ALA A 158 -0.27 0.70 -8.27
CA ALA A 158 -1.61 1.09 -8.68
C ALA A 158 -2.65 -0.02 -8.40
N LEU A 159 -2.26 -1.29 -8.55
CA LEU A 159 -3.11 -2.44 -8.18
C LEU A 159 -3.30 -2.52 -6.67
N LEU A 160 -2.23 -2.36 -5.89
CA LEU A 160 -2.30 -2.30 -4.42
C LEU A 160 -3.19 -1.14 -3.95
N GLU A 161 -3.11 0.03 -4.58
CA GLU A 161 -3.98 1.18 -4.26
C GLU A 161 -5.46 0.81 -4.44
N LYS A 162 -5.82 0.14 -5.53
CA LYS A 162 -7.18 -0.37 -5.79
C LYS A 162 -7.65 -1.29 -4.64
N ASP A 163 -6.81 -2.22 -4.21
CA ASP A 163 -7.16 -3.17 -3.17
C ASP A 163 -7.29 -2.51 -1.78
N VAL A 164 -6.37 -1.61 -1.42
CA VAL A 164 -6.44 -0.84 -0.18
C VAL A 164 -7.69 0.04 -0.14
N ARG A 165 -8.04 0.72 -1.24
CA ARG A 165 -9.27 1.51 -1.34
C ARG A 165 -10.51 0.66 -1.09
N ARG A 166 -10.60 -0.52 -1.71
CA ARG A 166 -11.70 -1.46 -1.50
C ARG A 166 -11.88 -1.79 -0.01
N VAL A 167 -10.80 -2.11 0.67
CA VAL A 167 -10.83 -2.48 2.10
C VAL A 167 -11.18 -1.30 3.00
N ILE A 168 -10.60 -0.12 2.76
CA ILE A 168 -10.92 1.09 3.54
C ILE A 168 -12.40 1.48 3.35
N SER A 169 -12.93 1.42 2.12
CA SER A 169 -14.34 1.66 1.84
C SER A 169 -15.25 0.74 2.66
N ALA A 170 -14.95 -0.56 2.68
CA ALA A 170 -15.71 -1.55 3.45
C ALA A 170 -15.65 -1.31 4.97
N SER A 171 -14.58 -0.70 5.49
CA SER A 171 -14.41 -0.39 6.92
C SER A 171 -15.21 0.85 7.37
N GLY A 172 -15.65 1.69 6.43
CA GLY A 172 -16.33 2.96 6.70
C GLY A 172 -15.39 4.04 7.24
N LEU A 173 -14.10 3.95 6.97
CA LEU A 173 -13.13 5.02 7.21
C LEU A 173 -13.09 6.00 6.02
N SER A 174 -12.78 7.26 6.29
CA SER A 174 -12.54 8.27 5.26
C SER A 174 -11.16 8.06 4.63
N PHE A 175 -11.07 8.07 3.31
CA PHE A 175 -9.82 7.98 2.56
C PHE A 175 -8.87 9.14 2.82
N SER A 176 -9.43 10.34 3.01
CA SER A 176 -8.67 11.59 3.04
C SER A 176 -7.96 11.85 4.36
N ILE A 177 -8.39 11.22 5.48
CA ILE A 177 -7.84 11.49 6.81
C ILE A 177 -6.77 10.46 7.12
N GLY A 178 -5.54 10.75 6.71
CA GLY A 178 -4.32 10.02 7.08
C GLY A 178 -3.63 10.66 8.29
N TYR A 179 -2.55 10.06 8.75
CA TYR A 179 -1.82 10.47 9.94
C TYR A 179 -0.35 10.76 9.66
N LEU A 180 0.27 9.98 8.76
CA LEU A 180 1.62 10.22 8.27
C LEU A 180 1.60 11.28 7.16
N HIS A 181 0.78 11.05 6.13
CA HIS A 181 0.58 12.03 5.06
C HIS A 181 -0.41 13.11 5.50
N GLU A 182 -0.14 14.36 5.10
CA GLU A 182 -1.02 15.47 5.44
C GLU A 182 -2.37 15.41 4.72
N LEU A 183 -3.38 15.97 5.38
CA LEU A 183 -4.69 16.21 4.79
C LEU A 183 -4.51 17.22 3.64
N ASP A 184 -4.81 16.78 2.42
CA ASP A 184 -4.75 17.60 1.22
C ASP A 184 -6.02 17.35 0.39
N TYR A 185 -6.60 18.41 -0.14
CA TYR A 185 -7.85 18.39 -0.91
C TYR A 185 -7.88 17.37 -2.05
N ARG A 186 -6.71 16.99 -2.59
CA ARG A 186 -6.57 16.07 -3.74
C ARG A 186 -5.91 14.75 -3.41
N LYS A 187 -5.69 14.44 -2.12
CA LYS A 187 -4.99 13.24 -1.71
C LYS A 187 -5.82 12.41 -0.75
N ASP A 188 -5.85 11.14 -1.00
CA ASP A 188 -6.44 10.16 -0.11
C ASP A 188 -5.37 9.66 0.86
N SER A 189 -5.03 10.51 1.83
CA SER A 189 -3.88 10.36 2.72
C SER A 189 -3.90 9.04 3.50
N LEU A 190 -5.07 8.56 3.96
CA LEU A 190 -5.17 7.28 4.64
C LEU A 190 -4.87 6.10 3.72
N VAL A 191 -5.28 6.20 2.44
CA VAL A 191 -4.96 5.14 1.46
C VAL A 191 -3.45 5.00 1.33
N TYR A 192 -2.73 6.12 1.21
CA TYR A 192 -1.27 6.11 1.12
C TYR A 192 -0.61 5.63 2.39
N ASP A 193 -1.11 6.02 3.58
CA ASP A 193 -0.61 5.55 4.86
C ASP A 193 -0.70 4.02 4.97
N VAL A 194 -1.86 3.45 4.64
CA VAL A 194 -2.06 1.99 4.64
C VAL A 194 -1.20 1.31 3.57
N MET A 195 -1.10 1.90 2.37
CA MET A 195 -0.22 1.37 1.32
C MET A 195 1.23 1.24 1.77
N GLU A 196 1.75 2.20 2.57
CA GLU A 196 3.15 2.12 3.03
C GLU A 196 3.44 0.81 3.77
N ILE A 197 2.50 0.28 4.54
CA ILE A 197 2.65 -1.01 5.23
C ILE A 197 2.80 -2.17 4.23
N PHE A 198 2.12 -2.08 3.09
CA PHE A 198 1.97 -3.20 2.15
C PHE A 198 2.83 -3.09 0.89
N ARG A 199 3.49 -1.94 0.62
CA ARG A 199 4.32 -1.78 -0.58
C ARG A 199 5.33 -2.91 -0.73
N THR A 200 6.19 -3.09 0.26
CA THR A 200 7.22 -4.13 0.20
C THR A 200 6.63 -5.52 0.41
N LYS A 201 5.66 -5.64 1.31
CA LYS A 201 5.03 -6.92 1.62
C LYS A 201 4.30 -7.56 0.44
N VAL A 202 3.67 -6.74 -0.39
CA VAL A 202 2.88 -7.19 -1.55
C VAL A 202 3.66 -6.95 -2.84
N VAL A 203 3.92 -5.68 -3.18
CA VAL A 203 4.36 -5.32 -4.53
C VAL A 203 5.83 -5.65 -4.78
N ASP A 204 6.74 -5.21 -3.88
CA ASP A 204 8.16 -5.47 -4.11
C ASP A 204 8.43 -6.97 -4.13
N ARG A 205 7.85 -7.72 -3.19
CA ARG A 205 7.96 -9.20 -3.18
C ARG A 205 7.44 -9.83 -4.45
N PHE A 206 6.26 -9.41 -4.93
CA PHE A 206 5.68 -9.91 -6.18
C PHE A 206 6.59 -9.64 -7.39
N VAL A 207 7.09 -8.41 -7.53
CA VAL A 207 7.98 -8.03 -8.64
C VAL A 207 9.27 -8.86 -8.61
N PHE A 208 9.94 -8.94 -7.47
CA PHE A 208 11.19 -9.72 -7.35
C PHE A 208 10.97 -11.24 -7.44
N ARG A 209 9.80 -11.74 -7.06
CA ARG A 209 9.41 -13.14 -7.32
C ARG A 209 9.22 -13.39 -8.82
N SER A 210 8.51 -12.51 -9.52
CA SER A 210 8.25 -12.63 -10.96
C SER A 210 9.55 -12.60 -11.78
N ILE A 211 10.49 -11.75 -11.39
CA ILE A 211 11.84 -11.71 -11.99
C ILE A 211 12.60 -12.99 -11.69
N GLY A 212 12.66 -13.42 -10.44
CA GLY A 212 13.42 -14.60 -10.01
C GLY A 212 12.92 -15.92 -10.61
N LEU A 213 11.62 -16.00 -10.91
CA LEU A 213 11.01 -17.16 -11.59
C LEU A 213 11.13 -17.08 -13.13
N GLY A 214 11.69 -16.01 -13.69
CA GLY A 214 11.78 -15.81 -15.14
C GLY A 214 10.43 -15.69 -15.85
N VAL A 215 9.36 -15.35 -15.11
CA VAL A 215 7.99 -15.20 -15.66
C VAL A 215 7.90 -13.96 -16.54
N ILE A 216 8.70 -12.93 -16.22
CA ILE A 216 8.80 -11.66 -16.93
C ILE A 216 10.27 -11.42 -17.25
N ARG A 217 10.55 -10.96 -18.45
CA ARG A 217 11.90 -10.69 -18.95
C ARG A 217 12.03 -9.23 -19.43
N PRO A 218 13.23 -8.64 -19.45
CA PRO A 218 13.43 -7.26 -19.93
C PRO A 218 12.90 -7.04 -21.35
N GLU A 219 13.07 -8.01 -22.24
CA GLU A 219 12.64 -7.95 -23.64
C GLU A 219 11.11 -7.97 -23.85
N ASP A 220 10.34 -8.28 -22.82
CA ASP A 220 8.87 -8.23 -22.88
C ASP A 220 8.31 -6.80 -22.84
N PHE A 221 9.17 -5.82 -22.54
CA PHE A 221 8.80 -4.41 -22.44
C PHE A 221 9.07 -3.65 -23.73
N LEU A 222 8.35 -2.56 -23.94
CA LEU A 222 8.54 -1.65 -25.06
C LEU A 222 9.21 -0.37 -24.57
N ILE A 223 10.14 0.16 -25.36
CA ILE A 223 10.77 1.45 -25.10
C ILE A 223 10.16 2.49 -26.04
N ASP A 224 9.60 3.56 -25.50
CA ASP A 224 9.04 4.70 -26.22
C ASP A 224 9.72 5.99 -25.72
N GLY A 225 10.75 6.40 -26.45
CA GLY A 225 11.66 7.47 -26.02
C GLY A 225 12.41 7.07 -24.75
N ASP A 226 12.21 7.83 -23.67
CA ASP A 226 12.75 7.57 -22.33
C ASP A 226 11.79 6.80 -21.41
N LYS A 227 10.67 6.28 -21.96
CA LYS A 227 9.64 5.56 -21.21
C LYS A 227 9.73 4.07 -21.48
N CYS A 228 9.70 3.28 -20.43
CA CYS A 228 9.52 1.84 -20.47
C CYS A 228 8.03 1.51 -20.19
N ILE A 229 7.38 0.85 -21.13
CA ILE A 229 5.97 0.52 -21.08
C ILE A 229 5.72 -0.97 -21.27
N PHE A 230 4.64 -1.46 -20.69
CA PHE A 230 4.16 -2.82 -20.92
C PHE A 230 3.59 -2.97 -22.33
N SER A 231 3.89 -4.08 -23.00
CA SER A 231 3.02 -4.52 -24.09
C SER A 231 1.63 -4.88 -23.54
N GLU A 232 0.58 -4.78 -24.36
CA GLU A 232 -0.79 -5.11 -23.91
C GLU A 232 -0.90 -6.55 -23.40
N THR A 233 -0.20 -7.48 -24.00
CA THR A 233 -0.17 -8.89 -23.58
C THR A 233 0.52 -9.05 -22.24
N LEU A 234 1.69 -8.42 -22.05
CA LEU A 234 2.42 -8.47 -20.81
C LEU A 234 1.63 -7.82 -19.67
N LYS A 235 0.97 -6.68 -19.93
CA LYS A 235 0.15 -5.99 -18.94
C LYS A 235 -0.97 -6.88 -18.40
N LYS A 236 -1.69 -7.57 -19.30
CA LYS A 236 -2.75 -8.52 -18.90
C LYS A 236 -2.18 -9.66 -18.06
N LYS A 237 -1.05 -10.24 -18.51
CA LYS A 237 -0.36 -11.33 -17.79
C LYS A 237 0.08 -10.88 -16.39
N PHE A 238 0.65 -9.68 -16.27
CA PHE A 238 1.10 -9.13 -14.99
C PHE A 238 -0.07 -8.91 -14.02
N ILE A 239 -1.19 -8.35 -14.51
CA ILE A 239 -2.38 -8.11 -13.68
C ILE A 239 -2.96 -9.45 -13.19
N ALA A 240 -3.14 -10.44 -14.07
CA ALA A 240 -3.65 -11.75 -13.68
C ALA A 240 -2.73 -12.43 -12.64
N ALA A 241 -1.42 -12.42 -12.87
CA ALA A 241 -0.46 -12.98 -11.93
C ALA A 241 -0.44 -12.25 -10.58
N TYR A 242 -0.69 -10.93 -10.56
CA TYR A 242 -0.83 -10.16 -9.33
C TYR A 242 -2.11 -10.56 -8.56
N GLU A 243 -3.24 -10.70 -9.27
CA GLU A 243 -4.50 -11.11 -8.67
C GLU A 243 -4.39 -12.51 -8.05
N ASP A 244 -3.82 -13.47 -8.76
CA ASP A 244 -3.53 -14.80 -8.23
C ASP A 244 -2.61 -14.75 -7.00
N TYR A 245 -1.58 -13.90 -7.02
CA TYR A 245 -0.62 -13.78 -5.94
C TYR A 245 -1.25 -13.20 -4.66
N VAL A 246 -2.09 -12.18 -4.78
CA VAL A 246 -2.70 -11.56 -3.59
C VAL A 246 -3.82 -12.42 -2.98
N GLU A 247 -4.46 -13.27 -3.78
CA GLU A 247 -5.47 -14.23 -3.29
C GLU A 247 -4.83 -15.48 -2.69
N ALA A 248 -3.72 -15.98 -3.24
CA ALA A 248 -3.05 -17.18 -2.71
C ALA A 248 -2.43 -16.96 -1.33
N GLY A 249 -1.96 -15.74 -1.03
CA GLY A 249 -1.28 -15.45 0.24
C GLY A 249 0.19 -15.85 0.27
N GLU A 250 0.80 -15.69 1.43
CA GLU A 250 2.17 -16.13 1.70
C GLU A 250 2.20 -17.59 2.19
N GLU A 251 3.22 -18.35 1.76
CA GLU A 251 3.40 -19.75 2.16
C GLU A 251 3.51 -19.97 3.70
N GLU A 252 3.86 -18.92 4.45
CA GLU A 252 4.01 -18.95 5.90
C GLU A 252 2.70 -18.68 6.66
N THR A 253 1.66 -18.20 5.98
CA THR A 253 0.36 -17.88 6.58
C THR A 253 -0.76 -18.41 5.69
N ASP A 254 -1.68 -19.21 6.23
CA ASP A 254 -2.88 -19.68 5.50
C ASP A 254 -3.88 -18.51 5.18
N ILE A 255 -3.37 -17.27 5.13
CA ILE A 255 -4.19 -16.06 4.99
C ILE A 255 -3.74 -15.31 3.74
N SER A 256 -4.70 -15.03 2.83
CA SER A 256 -4.43 -14.23 1.63
C SER A 256 -3.92 -12.82 1.97
N LEU A 257 -3.15 -12.23 1.06
CA LEU A 257 -2.63 -10.86 1.26
C LEU A 257 -3.78 -9.84 1.36
N ILE A 258 -4.88 -10.05 0.64
CA ILE A 258 -6.10 -9.24 0.77
C ILE A 258 -6.64 -9.32 2.21
N ARG A 259 -6.72 -10.51 2.76
CA ARG A 259 -7.17 -10.71 4.15
C ARG A 259 -6.24 -10.05 5.16
N GLN A 260 -4.94 -10.02 4.88
CA GLN A 260 -3.98 -9.30 5.74
C GLN A 260 -4.22 -7.78 5.70
N ILE A 261 -4.56 -7.21 4.53
CA ILE A 261 -4.95 -5.79 4.42
C ILE A 261 -6.23 -5.53 5.24
N GLU A 262 -7.24 -6.39 5.14
CA GLU A 262 -8.47 -6.27 5.93
C GLU A 262 -8.22 -6.30 7.44
N LEU A 263 -7.39 -7.23 7.91
CA LEU A 263 -7.03 -7.34 9.32
C LEU A 263 -6.29 -6.08 9.79
N GLU A 264 -5.40 -5.54 8.96
CA GLU A 264 -4.66 -4.32 9.31
C GLU A 264 -5.58 -3.10 9.38
N VAL A 265 -6.50 -2.93 8.46
CA VAL A 265 -7.48 -1.83 8.51
C VAL A 265 -8.42 -1.97 9.73
N ARG A 266 -8.76 -3.21 10.12
CA ARG A 266 -9.48 -3.46 11.40
C ARG A 266 -8.65 -3.06 12.61
N ASN A 267 -7.35 -3.37 12.64
CA ASN A 267 -6.45 -2.97 13.71
C ASN A 267 -6.35 -1.44 13.80
N ILE A 268 -6.23 -0.74 12.67
CA ILE A 268 -6.26 0.72 12.60
C ILE A 268 -7.58 1.26 13.18
N THR A 269 -8.72 0.67 12.80
CA THR A 269 -10.03 1.07 13.33
C THR A 269 -10.14 0.85 14.83
N LYS A 270 -9.58 -0.25 15.35
CA LYS A 270 -9.53 -0.55 16.78
C LYS A 270 -8.66 0.46 17.53
N GLU A 271 -7.47 0.77 17.00
CA GLU A 271 -6.55 1.78 17.57
C GLU A 271 -7.19 3.15 17.67
N LEU A 272 -7.89 3.58 16.60
CA LEU A 272 -8.65 4.83 16.60
C LEU A 272 -9.73 4.86 17.68
N ARG A 273 -10.40 3.74 17.92
CA ARG A 273 -11.39 3.62 18.99
C ARG A 273 -10.73 3.74 20.36
N GLU A 274 -9.64 3.01 20.60
CA GLU A 274 -8.93 3.01 21.89
C GLU A 274 -8.37 4.40 22.22
N LEU A 275 -7.82 5.11 21.24
CA LEU A 275 -7.34 6.48 21.42
C LEU A 275 -8.44 7.52 21.67
N THR A 276 -9.72 7.18 21.46
CA THR A 276 -10.85 8.14 21.56
C THR A 276 -11.86 7.78 22.64
N VAL A 277 -11.74 6.66 23.34
CA VAL A 277 -12.67 6.19 24.38
C VAL A 277 -12.75 7.14 25.59
N ASP A 278 -11.66 7.86 25.92
CA ASP A 278 -11.65 8.77 27.07
C ASP A 278 -12.59 10.00 26.93
N ASN A 279 -13.25 10.18 25.77
CA ASN A 279 -14.20 11.25 25.52
C ASN A 279 -15.68 10.79 25.51
N GLU A 280 -15.97 9.49 25.72
CA GLU A 280 -17.32 8.93 25.57
C GLU A 280 -17.99 8.44 26.87
N ASP A 281 -17.46 8.72 28.06
CA ASP A 281 -18.09 8.38 29.34
C ASP A 281 -19.41 9.16 29.58
N GLY A 282 -20.33 9.17 28.63
CA GLY A 282 -21.63 9.83 28.70
C GLY A 282 -22.79 9.11 28.01
N THR A 283 -22.54 8.18 27.08
CA THR A 283 -23.66 7.47 26.41
C THR A 283 -23.31 6.02 26.16
N GLY A 284 -23.90 5.15 26.97
CA GLY A 284 -23.72 3.70 26.87
C GLY A 284 -24.05 3.15 25.48
N ASP A 285 -23.07 2.52 24.88
CA ASP A 285 -23.20 1.82 23.61
C ASP A 285 -23.56 0.34 23.87
N LYS A 286 -24.79 0.00 23.59
CA LYS A 286 -25.18 -1.40 23.41
C LYS A 286 -25.05 -1.70 21.94
N ASP A 287 -23.88 -2.21 21.53
CA ASP A 287 -23.69 -2.81 20.23
C ASP A 287 -24.54 -4.08 20.14
N VAL A 288 -25.60 -3.99 19.33
CA VAL A 288 -26.34 -5.16 18.86
C VAL A 288 -25.48 -5.93 17.90
N ALA A 289 -25.36 -7.21 18.15
CA ALA A 289 -24.62 -8.25 17.44
C ALA A 289 -24.88 -8.28 15.92
#